data_311f3b506750cecf9d60004a23f1ecb4
#
_entry.id   311f3b506750cecf9d60004a23f1ecb4
#
_cell.length_a   1.000
_cell.length_b   1.000
_cell.length_c   1.000
_cell.angle_alpha   90.00
_cell.angle_beta   90.00
_cell.angle_gamma   90.00
#
_symmetry.space_group_name_H-M   'P 1'
#
loop_
_entity.id
_entity.type
_entity.pdbx_description
1 polymer ?
#
loop_
_entity_poly.entity_id
_entity_poly.type
_entity_poly.pdbx_seq_one_letter_code
_entity_poly.pdbx_strand_id
1 'polypeptide(L)'
;VINQKEVEQADAQARLLLSLYGTKLPFDYTSPSAVADYIVNEAGKYSTITTASDIKIADHGAYQITITPKNNQSLVASATIAIDAETGLPLSARVMAVGQTTPAFEVAFETITFETPAASNFAFNPPAGTRVVEVPAPTKADVLRQLAQTPALPSEADAKAKLTDLMNQGWGAVAKVPAAQVPAELRLLQANNSLYKELTKPVAGGRVFTSALMNIFFADNGNIYAGSVTVARLLDVAAK
;
A
#
# COMPACT_ATOMS: atom_id res chain seq x y z
N VAL A 1 -5.16 -14.65 -28.06
CA VAL A 1 -5.32 -15.81 -27.17
C VAL A 1 -4.02 -15.95 -26.42
N ILE A 2 -4.01 -15.58 -25.17
CA ILE A 2 -2.85 -15.82 -24.27
C ILE A 2 -2.71 -17.34 -24.21
N ASN A 3 -1.60 -17.88 -24.66
CA ASN A 3 -1.40 -19.32 -24.63
C ASN A 3 -0.92 -19.75 -23.22
N GLN A 4 -1.14 -21.01 -22.89
CA GLN A 4 -0.82 -21.56 -21.56
C GLN A 4 0.67 -21.39 -21.19
N LYS A 5 1.59 -21.41 -22.17
CA LYS A 5 3.02 -21.14 -21.94
C LYS A 5 3.31 -19.69 -21.54
N GLU A 6 2.57 -18.71 -22.07
CA GLU A 6 2.74 -17.30 -21.70
C GLU A 6 2.23 -17.05 -20.27
N VAL A 7 1.14 -17.72 -19.87
CA VAL A 7 0.64 -17.68 -18.49
C VAL A 7 1.65 -18.32 -17.53
N GLU A 8 2.21 -19.48 -17.87
CA GLU A 8 3.24 -20.16 -17.06
C GLU A 8 4.53 -19.32 -16.95
N GLN A 9 4.94 -18.64 -18.01
CA GLN A 9 6.09 -17.74 -18.00
C GLN A 9 5.83 -16.48 -17.14
N ALA A 10 4.65 -15.88 -17.23
CA ALA A 10 4.25 -14.74 -16.42
C ALA A 10 4.16 -15.14 -14.93
N ASP A 11 3.62 -16.30 -14.61
CA ASP A 11 3.57 -16.85 -13.25
C ASP A 11 4.97 -17.14 -12.69
N ALA A 12 5.85 -17.73 -13.52
CA ALA A 12 7.24 -17.97 -13.14
C ALA A 12 8.02 -16.66 -12.92
N GLN A 13 7.77 -15.62 -13.71
CA GLN A 13 8.36 -14.29 -13.53
C GLN A 13 7.81 -13.60 -12.28
N ALA A 14 6.50 -13.66 -12.05
CA ALA A 14 5.87 -13.14 -10.84
C ALA A 14 6.39 -13.84 -9.58
N ARG A 15 6.54 -15.17 -9.61
CA ARG A 15 7.14 -15.96 -8.51
C ARG A 15 8.61 -15.60 -8.30
N LEU A 16 9.37 -15.33 -9.37
CA LEU A 16 10.74 -14.88 -9.26
C LEU A 16 10.82 -13.48 -8.64
N LEU A 17 9.99 -12.54 -9.09
CA LEU A 17 9.89 -11.21 -8.50
C LEU A 17 9.47 -11.31 -7.02
N LEU A 18 8.46 -12.11 -6.71
CA LEU A 18 8.05 -12.39 -5.33
C LEU A 18 9.16 -13.06 -4.53
N SER A 19 10.00 -13.91 -5.11
CA SER A 19 11.14 -14.51 -4.41
C SER A 19 12.31 -13.54 -4.21
N LEU A 20 12.47 -12.59 -5.11
CA LEU A 20 13.51 -11.54 -5.03
C LEU A 20 13.08 -10.36 -4.13
N TYR A 21 11.78 -10.04 -4.13
CA TYR A 21 11.18 -9.03 -3.25
C TYR A 21 10.41 -9.65 -2.09
N GLY A 22 10.40 -11.00 -2.01
CA GLY A 22 9.53 -11.78 -1.16
C GLY A 22 9.89 -11.69 0.31
N THR A 23 9.36 -10.70 0.97
CA THR A 23 8.86 -10.96 2.31
C THR A 23 7.80 -12.05 2.15
N LYS A 24 8.11 -13.30 2.52
CA LYS A 24 7.06 -14.29 2.76
C LYS A 24 6.09 -13.62 3.73
N LEU A 25 4.90 -13.29 3.24
CA LEU A 25 3.84 -12.84 4.13
C LEU A 25 3.75 -13.86 5.25
N PRO A 26 3.54 -13.45 6.50
CA PRO A 26 3.54 -14.36 7.66
C PRO A 26 2.34 -15.33 7.68
N PHE A 27 1.60 -15.42 6.57
CA PHE A 27 0.41 -16.26 6.40
C PHE A 27 0.33 -16.79 4.97
N ASP A 28 -0.40 -17.89 4.80
CA ASP A 28 -0.70 -18.46 3.49
C ASP A 28 -1.78 -17.65 2.77
N TYR A 29 -1.36 -16.81 1.80
CA TYR A 29 -2.28 -15.98 0.99
C TYR A 29 -3.06 -16.80 -0.05
N THR A 30 -2.76 -18.06 -0.25
CA THR A 30 -3.53 -18.96 -1.15
C THR A 30 -4.78 -19.49 -0.49
N SER A 31 -4.88 -19.40 0.83
CA SER A 31 -6.05 -19.79 1.61
C SER A 31 -6.81 -18.57 2.11
N PRO A 32 -8.01 -18.27 1.60
CA PRO A 32 -8.84 -17.16 2.08
C PRO A 32 -9.11 -17.19 3.58
N SER A 33 -9.29 -18.38 4.16
CA SER A 33 -9.48 -18.57 5.60
C SER A 33 -8.23 -18.20 6.40
N ALA A 34 -7.03 -18.61 5.96
CA ALA A 34 -5.79 -18.25 6.63
C ALA A 34 -5.51 -16.73 6.58
N VAL A 35 -5.87 -16.06 5.48
CA VAL A 35 -5.83 -14.60 5.38
C VAL A 35 -6.80 -13.95 6.35
N ALA A 36 -8.04 -14.43 6.41
CA ALA A 36 -9.05 -13.90 7.33
C ALA A 36 -8.63 -14.09 8.79
N ASP A 37 -8.17 -15.28 9.17
CA ASP A 37 -7.69 -15.59 10.51
C ASP A 37 -6.50 -14.70 10.91
N TYR A 38 -5.56 -14.48 9.98
CA TYR A 38 -4.43 -13.60 10.21
C TYR A 38 -4.90 -12.15 10.44
N ILE A 39 -5.79 -11.63 9.60
CA ILE A 39 -6.34 -10.28 9.76
C ILE A 39 -7.07 -10.14 11.09
N VAL A 40 -7.92 -11.09 11.46
CA VAL A 40 -8.66 -11.06 12.71
C VAL A 40 -7.70 -11.12 13.91
N ASN A 41 -6.73 -12.02 13.89
CA ASN A 41 -5.82 -12.21 15.01
C ASN A 41 -4.80 -11.07 15.14
N GLU A 42 -4.21 -10.60 14.05
CA GLU A 42 -3.20 -9.54 14.09
C GLU A 42 -3.82 -8.15 14.21
N ALA A 43 -4.80 -7.83 13.35
CA ALA A 43 -5.49 -6.53 13.43
C ALA A 43 -6.30 -6.39 14.72
N GLY A 44 -6.86 -7.47 15.24
CA GLY A 44 -7.63 -7.49 16.49
C GLY A 44 -6.82 -7.07 17.73
N LYS A 45 -5.49 -7.19 17.71
CA LYS A 45 -4.62 -6.70 18.79
C LYS A 45 -4.74 -5.19 18.98
N TYR A 46 -4.81 -4.45 17.85
CA TYR A 46 -4.75 -2.99 17.83
C TYR A 46 -6.05 -2.33 17.37
N SER A 47 -7.05 -3.14 17.00
CA SER A 47 -8.29 -2.67 16.39
C SER A 47 -9.50 -3.36 16.98
N THR A 48 -10.64 -2.66 16.96
CA THR A 48 -11.96 -3.27 17.04
C THR A 48 -12.39 -3.63 15.63
N ILE A 49 -12.81 -4.88 15.43
CA ILE A 49 -13.30 -5.38 14.15
C ILE A 49 -14.80 -5.60 14.28
N THR A 50 -15.57 -5.02 13.37
CA THR A 50 -17.01 -5.24 13.25
C THR A 50 -17.35 -5.71 11.84
N THR A 51 -18.38 -6.52 11.73
CA THR A 51 -18.89 -7.02 10.45
C THR A 51 -20.33 -6.60 10.26
N ALA A 52 -20.73 -6.41 9.01
CA ALA A 52 -22.10 -6.24 8.59
C ALA A 52 -22.38 -7.13 7.37
N SER A 53 -23.60 -7.65 7.29
CA SER A 53 -24.17 -8.35 6.14
C SER A 53 -25.25 -7.49 5.51
N ASP A 54 -25.84 -7.99 4.42
CA ASP A 54 -26.99 -7.37 3.75
C ASP A 54 -26.73 -5.99 3.16
N ILE A 55 -25.45 -5.69 2.83
CA ILE A 55 -25.10 -4.52 2.02
C ILE A 55 -25.03 -4.89 0.54
N LYS A 56 -25.13 -3.87 -0.33
CA LYS A 56 -24.94 -4.02 -1.77
C LYS A 56 -23.90 -3.05 -2.29
N ILE A 57 -23.00 -3.56 -3.14
CA ILE A 57 -22.03 -2.78 -3.91
C ILE A 57 -22.16 -3.20 -5.38
N ALA A 58 -22.34 -2.26 -6.28
CA ALA A 58 -22.52 -2.54 -7.71
C ALA A 58 -23.62 -3.62 -7.98
N ASP A 59 -24.73 -3.54 -7.25
CA ASP A 59 -25.87 -4.48 -7.25
C ASP A 59 -25.58 -5.89 -6.73
N HIS A 60 -24.36 -6.20 -6.28
CA HIS A 60 -23.98 -7.47 -5.68
C HIS A 60 -24.13 -7.44 -4.15
N GLY A 61 -24.64 -8.54 -3.59
CA GLY A 61 -24.69 -8.77 -2.15
C GLY A 61 -23.26 -8.87 -1.59
N ALA A 62 -22.98 -8.19 -0.48
CA ALA A 62 -21.64 -8.15 0.07
C ALA A 62 -21.64 -8.25 1.60
N TYR A 63 -20.54 -8.74 2.15
CA TYR A 63 -20.16 -8.63 3.57
C TYR A 63 -19.22 -7.45 3.76
N GLN A 64 -19.39 -6.72 4.82
CA GLN A 64 -18.53 -5.59 5.18
C GLN A 64 -17.74 -5.91 6.43
N ILE A 65 -16.45 -5.62 6.40
CA ILE A 65 -15.55 -5.67 7.55
C ILE A 65 -15.09 -4.23 7.82
N THR A 66 -15.30 -3.75 9.03
CA THR A 66 -14.80 -2.44 9.48
C THR A 66 -13.79 -2.63 10.59
N ILE A 67 -12.63 -2.01 10.43
CA ILE A 67 -11.50 -2.04 11.36
C ILE A 67 -11.36 -0.62 11.95
N THR A 68 -11.48 -0.50 13.25
CA THR A 68 -11.38 0.77 13.99
C THR A 68 -10.18 0.73 14.93
N PRO A 69 -9.21 1.65 14.83
CA PRO A 69 -8.08 1.74 15.75
C PRO A 69 -8.52 1.86 17.21
N LYS A 70 -7.88 1.11 18.12
CA LYS A 70 -8.13 1.21 19.57
C LYS A 70 -7.41 2.40 20.21
N ASN A 71 -6.40 2.97 19.54
CA ASN A 71 -5.64 4.11 20.06
C ASN A 71 -6.12 5.43 19.41
N ASN A 72 -5.86 6.54 20.09
CA ASN A 72 -6.20 7.89 19.64
C ASN A 72 -5.01 8.62 18.95
N GLN A 73 -3.93 7.93 18.66
CA GLN A 73 -2.75 8.51 18.04
C GLN A 73 -2.79 8.36 16.51
N SER A 74 -3.66 7.51 15.99
CA SER A 74 -3.88 7.31 14.57
C SER A 74 -4.64 8.47 13.93
N LEU A 75 -4.32 8.78 12.68
CA LEU A 75 -5.13 9.65 11.82
C LEU A 75 -6.29 8.88 11.17
N VAL A 76 -6.24 7.56 11.15
CA VAL A 76 -7.32 6.71 10.64
C VAL A 76 -8.41 6.59 11.71
N ALA A 77 -9.63 6.97 11.36
CA ALA A 77 -10.82 6.74 12.20
C ALA A 77 -11.35 5.31 12.00
N SER A 78 -11.43 4.85 10.75
CA SER A 78 -11.77 3.48 10.40
C SER A 78 -11.31 3.12 8.99
N ALA A 79 -11.10 1.84 8.76
CA ALA A 79 -10.92 1.25 7.43
C ALA A 79 -12.02 0.21 7.21
N THR A 80 -12.68 0.26 6.06
CA THR A 80 -13.80 -0.62 5.71
C THR A 80 -13.50 -1.28 4.38
N ILE A 81 -13.76 -2.59 4.28
CA ILE A 81 -13.72 -3.35 3.04
C ILE A 81 -15.05 -4.06 2.86
N ALA A 82 -15.61 -4.03 1.66
CA ALA A 82 -16.77 -4.83 1.28
C ALA A 82 -16.34 -5.94 0.32
N ILE A 83 -16.80 -7.14 0.58
CA ILE A 83 -16.41 -8.37 -0.12
C ILE A 83 -17.66 -9.01 -0.66
N ASP A 84 -17.68 -9.35 -1.95
CA ASP A 84 -18.78 -10.04 -2.60
C ASP A 84 -19.09 -11.35 -1.89
N ALA A 85 -20.39 -11.58 -1.63
CA ALA A 85 -20.82 -12.73 -0.83
C ALA A 85 -20.70 -14.07 -1.56
N GLU A 86 -20.67 -14.05 -2.89
CA GLU A 86 -20.63 -15.27 -3.71
C GLU A 86 -19.21 -15.61 -4.15
N THR A 87 -18.45 -14.60 -4.59
CA THR A 87 -17.13 -14.81 -5.22
C THR A 87 -15.96 -14.55 -4.27
N GLY A 88 -16.20 -13.82 -3.15
CA GLY A 88 -15.14 -13.37 -2.26
C GLY A 88 -14.28 -12.23 -2.81
N LEU A 89 -14.68 -11.61 -3.95
CA LEU A 89 -13.95 -10.50 -4.53
C LEU A 89 -14.14 -9.22 -3.72
N PRO A 90 -13.09 -8.44 -3.42
CA PRO A 90 -13.25 -7.12 -2.82
C PRO A 90 -13.97 -6.17 -3.78
N LEU A 91 -15.13 -5.65 -3.38
CA LEU A 91 -15.93 -4.74 -4.18
C LEU A 91 -15.70 -3.27 -3.83
N SER A 92 -15.34 -2.97 -2.60
CA SER A 92 -14.96 -1.60 -2.20
C SER A 92 -13.96 -1.60 -1.05
N ALA A 93 -13.18 -0.54 -0.98
CA ALA A 93 -12.35 -0.21 0.18
C ALA A 93 -12.48 1.28 0.49
N ARG A 94 -12.62 1.61 1.77
CA ARG A 94 -12.82 2.98 2.26
C ARG A 94 -11.99 3.22 3.52
N VAL A 95 -11.37 4.40 3.59
CA VAL A 95 -10.64 4.84 4.79
C VAL A 95 -11.18 6.20 5.23
N MET A 96 -11.67 6.26 6.46
CA MET A 96 -12.10 7.48 7.12
C MET A 96 -10.95 8.07 7.92
N ALA A 97 -10.70 9.36 7.77
CA ALA A 97 -9.77 10.08 8.63
C ALA A 97 -10.46 10.65 9.85
N VAL A 98 -9.72 10.77 10.96
CA VAL A 98 -10.23 11.39 12.19
C VAL A 98 -10.69 12.82 11.93
N GLY A 99 -11.90 13.15 12.35
CA GLY A 99 -12.49 14.48 12.20
C GLY A 99 -13.06 14.79 10.81
N GLN A 100 -13.09 13.82 9.88
CA GLN A 100 -13.70 13.97 8.56
C GLN A 100 -15.03 13.21 8.49
N THR A 101 -15.98 13.77 7.75
CA THR A 101 -17.28 13.17 7.48
C THR A 101 -17.35 12.47 6.12
N THR A 102 -16.38 12.75 5.24
CA THR A 102 -16.21 12.10 3.93
C THR A 102 -14.97 11.21 3.96
N PRO A 103 -14.96 10.11 3.19
CA PRO A 103 -13.78 9.26 3.09
C PRO A 103 -12.56 10.05 2.64
N ALA A 104 -11.42 9.84 3.30
CA ALA A 104 -10.13 10.36 2.86
C ALA A 104 -9.56 9.54 1.68
N PHE A 105 -9.97 8.27 1.60
CA PHE A 105 -9.71 7.38 0.47
C PHE A 105 -10.93 6.48 0.28
N GLU A 106 -11.33 6.31 -0.97
CA GLU A 106 -12.37 5.36 -1.36
C GLU A 106 -12.10 4.83 -2.75
N VAL A 107 -12.24 3.53 -2.91
CA VAL A 107 -12.32 2.85 -4.19
C VAL A 107 -13.46 1.85 -4.13
N ALA A 108 -14.31 1.85 -5.15
CA ALA A 108 -15.45 0.94 -5.25
C ALA A 108 -15.74 0.64 -6.72
N PHE A 109 -16.22 -0.56 -6.98
CA PHE A 109 -16.84 -0.84 -8.28
C PHE A 109 -18.18 -0.11 -8.37
N GLU A 110 -18.42 0.62 -9.44
CA GLU A 110 -19.74 1.17 -9.78
C GLU A 110 -20.59 0.10 -10.46
N THR A 111 -19.95 -0.69 -11.31
CA THR A 111 -20.55 -1.84 -11.98
C THR A 111 -19.52 -2.95 -12.09
N ILE A 112 -19.96 -4.19 -11.95
CA ILE A 112 -19.12 -5.37 -12.14
C ILE A 112 -19.99 -6.51 -12.68
N THR A 113 -19.43 -7.32 -13.56
CA THR A 113 -20.05 -8.57 -14.04
C THR A 113 -19.04 -9.70 -13.92
N PHE A 114 -19.50 -10.87 -13.50
CA PHE A 114 -18.67 -12.08 -13.37
C PHE A 114 -18.78 -13.00 -14.59
N GLU A 115 -19.42 -12.53 -15.65
CA GLU A 115 -19.51 -13.25 -16.92
C GLU A 115 -18.17 -13.28 -17.64
N THR A 116 -17.95 -14.32 -18.44
CA THR A 116 -16.76 -14.40 -19.28
C THR A 116 -16.74 -13.25 -20.29
N PRO A 117 -15.74 -12.38 -20.31
CA PRO A 117 -15.68 -11.28 -21.25
C PRO A 117 -15.66 -11.78 -22.70
N ALA A 118 -16.30 -11.05 -23.62
CA ALA A 118 -16.28 -11.37 -25.03
C ALA A 118 -14.83 -11.40 -25.57
N ALA A 119 -14.51 -12.36 -26.43
CA ALA A 119 -13.19 -12.53 -27.03
C ALA A 119 -12.70 -11.26 -27.76
N SER A 120 -13.63 -10.44 -28.27
CA SER A 120 -13.31 -9.16 -28.91
C SER A 120 -12.63 -8.15 -27.96
N ASN A 121 -12.84 -8.24 -26.65
CA ASN A 121 -12.20 -7.35 -25.67
C ASN A 121 -10.68 -7.60 -25.58
N PHE A 122 -10.22 -8.75 -26.04
CA PHE A 122 -8.80 -9.16 -26.05
C PHE A 122 -8.19 -9.08 -27.45
N ALA A 123 -8.98 -8.64 -28.47
CA ALA A 123 -8.48 -8.46 -29.83
C ALA A 123 -7.89 -7.06 -29.98
N PHE A 124 -6.57 -6.99 -30.18
CA PHE A 124 -5.91 -5.72 -30.46
C PHE A 124 -5.86 -5.50 -31.99
N ASN A 125 -6.70 -4.56 -32.47
CA ASN A 125 -6.73 -4.14 -33.87
C ASN A 125 -6.31 -2.67 -33.96
N PRO A 126 -5.04 -2.35 -34.19
CA PRO A 126 -4.60 -0.97 -34.31
C PRO A 126 -5.28 -0.28 -35.51
N PRO A 127 -5.64 1.02 -35.40
CA PRO A 127 -6.18 1.78 -36.51
C PRO A 127 -5.23 1.79 -37.71
N ALA A 128 -5.78 1.91 -38.93
CA ALA A 128 -4.98 1.99 -40.15
C ALA A 128 -3.95 3.15 -40.06
N GLY A 129 -2.70 2.88 -40.45
CA GLY A 129 -1.61 3.85 -40.37
C GLY A 129 -0.91 3.92 -39.00
N THR A 130 -1.35 3.19 -38.00
CA THR A 130 -0.65 3.11 -36.71
C THR A 130 0.62 2.28 -36.84
N ARG A 131 1.74 2.80 -36.37
CA ARG A 131 2.99 2.04 -36.26
C ARG A 131 2.92 1.16 -35.02
N VAL A 132 2.83 -0.13 -35.21
CA VAL A 132 2.94 -1.12 -34.11
C VAL A 132 4.42 -1.38 -33.85
N VAL A 133 4.83 -1.20 -32.59
CA VAL A 133 6.17 -1.55 -32.11
C VAL A 133 6.01 -2.70 -31.13
N GLU A 134 6.48 -3.87 -31.50
CA GLU A 134 6.56 -5.00 -30.59
C GLU A 134 7.75 -4.80 -29.65
N VAL A 135 7.46 -4.68 -28.37
CA VAL A 135 8.48 -4.64 -27.33
C VAL A 135 8.57 -6.03 -26.73
N PRO A 136 9.70 -6.75 -26.90
CA PRO A 136 9.85 -8.06 -26.31
C PRO A 136 9.75 -7.96 -24.77
N ALA A 137 9.11 -8.93 -24.16
CA ALA A 137 9.08 -9.01 -22.69
C ALA A 137 10.52 -9.07 -22.15
N PRO A 138 10.84 -8.34 -21.07
CA PRO A 138 12.18 -8.36 -20.49
C PRO A 138 12.56 -9.78 -20.10
N THR A 139 13.77 -10.19 -20.44
CA THR A 139 14.30 -11.49 -20.03
C THR A 139 14.68 -11.46 -18.55
N LYS A 140 14.81 -12.65 -17.93
CA LYS A 140 15.33 -12.77 -16.57
C LYS A 140 16.67 -12.03 -16.40
N ALA A 141 17.54 -12.07 -17.42
CA ALA A 141 18.83 -11.39 -17.40
C ALA A 141 18.68 -9.87 -17.39
N ASP A 142 17.68 -9.32 -18.12
CA ASP A 142 17.42 -7.89 -18.16
C ASP A 142 16.88 -7.39 -16.81
N VAL A 143 15.96 -8.14 -16.20
CA VAL A 143 15.45 -7.84 -14.87
C VAL A 143 16.57 -7.86 -13.82
N LEU A 144 17.43 -8.90 -13.83
CA LEU A 144 18.55 -8.99 -12.89
C LEU A 144 19.57 -7.88 -13.11
N ARG A 145 19.83 -7.46 -14.35
CA ARG A 145 20.72 -6.35 -14.68
C ARG A 145 20.16 -5.02 -14.17
N GLN A 146 18.86 -4.81 -14.35
CA GLN A 146 18.18 -3.61 -13.84
C GLN A 146 18.19 -3.56 -12.31
N LEU A 147 17.97 -4.69 -11.64
CA LEU A 147 18.05 -4.82 -10.18
C LEU A 147 19.47 -4.56 -9.65
N ALA A 148 20.51 -5.02 -10.37
CA ALA A 148 21.91 -4.76 -9.99
C ALA A 148 22.32 -3.28 -10.09
N GLN A 149 21.59 -2.48 -10.87
CA GLN A 149 21.77 -1.03 -10.99
C GLN A 149 20.93 -0.22 -9.97
N THR A 150 20.01 -0.88 -9.26
CA THR A 150 19.25 -0.25 -8.19
C THR A 150 20.10 -0.18 -6.90
N PRO A 151 20.01 0.89 -6.12
CA PRO A 151 20.67 0.94 -4.81
C PRO A 151 20.34 -0.31 -4.02
N ALA A 152 21.34 -0.83 -3.29
CA ALA A 152 21.17 -2.07 -2.53
C ALA A 152 19.90 -2.02 -1.67
N LEU A 153 18.95 -2.86 -1.99
CA LEU A 153 17.76 -3.04 -1.16
C LEU A 153 18.18 -3.59 0.21
N PRO A 154 17.48 -3.24 1.28
CA PRO A 154 17.70 -3.87 2.58
C PRO A 154 17.69 -5.39 2.44
N SER A 155 18.48 -6.09 3.24
CA SER A 155 18.40 -7.55 3.25
C SER A 155 16.97 -7.98 3.59
N GLU A 156 16.55 -9.16 3.12
CA GLU A 156 15.22 -9.71 3.44
C GLU A 156 14.99 -9.75 4.96
N ALA A 157 16.03 -10.09 5.72
CA ALA A 157 15.98 -10.12 7.18
C ALA A 157 15.73 -8.73 7.77
N ASP A 158 16.43 -7.69 7.27
CA ASP A 158 16.25 -6.31 7.74
C ASP A 158 14.89 -5.74 7.35
N ALA A 159 14.43 -6.03 6.13
CA ALA A 159 13.11 -5.61 5.67
C ALA A 159 11.99 -6.26 6.51
N LYS A 160 12.12 -7.57 6.79
CA LYS A 160 11.20 -8.31 7.64
C LYS A 160 11.22 -7.81 9.08
N ALA A 161 12.39 -7.54 9.64
CA ALA A 161 12.51 -7.01 11.00
C ALA A 161 11.84 -5.63 11.12
N LYS A 162 12.09 -4.72 10.17
CA LYS A 162 11.45 -3.40 10.13
C LYS A 162 9.93 -3.50 9.96
N LEU A 163 9.45 -4.38 9.08
CA LEU A 163 8.02 -4.60 8.90
C LEU A 163 7.38 -5.14 10.18
N THR A 164 8.01 -6.13 10.83
CA THR A 164 7.53 -6.70 12.09
C THR A 164 7.48 -5.64 13.18
N ASP A 165 8.51 -4.79 13.28
CA ASP A 165 8.52 -3.70 14.26
C ASP A 165 7.37 -2.70 14.02
N LEU A 166 7.15 -2.29 12.76
CA LEU A 166 6.03 -1.43 12.39
C LEU A 166 4.67 -2.08 12.70
N MET A 167 4.51 -3.36 12.39
CA MET A 167 3.28 -4.10 12.70
C MET A 167 3.03 -4.19 14.22
N ASN A 168 4.06 -4.39 15.01
CA ASN A 168 3.96 -4.42 16.47
C ASN A 168 3.59 -3.07 17.11
N GLN A 169 3.84 -1.97 16.41
CA GLN A 169 3.40 -0.63 16.81
C GLN A 169 1.92 -0.37 16.46
N GLY A 170 1.32 -1.22 15.61
CA GLY A 170 -0.07 -1.10 15.16
C GLY A 170 -0.35 0.26 14.52
N TRP A 171 -1.50 0.85 14.83
CA TRP A 171 -1.91 2.15 14.29
C TRP A 171 -1.09 3.35 14.80
N GLY A 172 -0.21 3.15 15.75
CA GLY A 172 0.74 4.14 16.23
C GLY A 172 2.11 4.07 15.58
N ALA A 173 2.25 3.28 14.50
CA ALA A 173 3.51 3.03 13.81
C ALA A 173 4.10 4.30 13.19
N VAL A 174 5.41 4.48 13.41
CA VAL A 174 6.20 5.55 12.81
C VAL A 174 7.41 4.94 12.13
N ALA A 175 7.50 5.13 10.81
CA ALA A 175 8.67 4.75 10.04
C ALA A 175 9.75 5.84 10.17
N LYS A 176 11.00 5.43 10.40
CA LYS A 176 12.18 6.32 10.41
C LYS A 176 13.07 6.01 9.22
N VAL A 177 13.39 7.04 8.44
CA VAL A 177 14.42 7.01 7.42
C VAL A 177 15.64 7.79 7.96
N PRO A 178 16.76 7.12 8.26
CA PRO A 178 17.97 7.79 8.71
C PRO A 178 18.50 8.75 7.65
N ALA A 179 19.12 9.86 8.07
CA ALA A 179 19.67 10.87 7.18
C ALA A 179 20.59 10.28 6.08
N ALA A 180 21.39 9.27 6.42
CA ALA A 180 22.28 8.61 5.46
C ALA A 180 21.52 7.85 4.34
N GLN A 181 20.27 7.47 4.56
CA GLN A 181 19.42 6.72 3.61
C GLN A 181 18.45 7.61 2.84
N VAL A 182 18.38 8.91 3.15
CA VAL A 182 17.50 9.85 2.43
C VAL A 182 18.07 10.08 1.02
N PRO A 183 17.29 9.88 -0.06
CA PRO A 183 17.72 10.14 -1.43
C PRO A 183 18.21 11.58 -1.63
N ALA A 184 19.25 11.75 -2.46
CA ALA A 184 19.85 13.06 -2.73
C ALA A 184 18.83 14.04 -3.32
N GLU A 185 17.93 13.54 -4.19
CA GLU A 185 16.86 14.33 -4.82
C GLU A 185 15.92 14.93 -3.78
N LEU A 186 15.57 14.16 -2.75
CA LEU A 186 14.70 14.63 -1.68
C LEU A 186 15.38 15.68 -0.81
N ARG A 187 16.71 15.55 -0.57
CA ARG A 187 17.50 16.58 0.13
C ARG A 187 17.57 17.87 -0.66
N LEU A 188 17.73 17.79 -1.99
CA LEU A 188 17.74 18.95 -2.87
C LEU A 188 16.39 19.68 -2.88
N LEU A 189 15.28 18.93 -2.85
CA LEU A 189 13.92 19.49 -2.69
C LEU A 189 13.77 20.25 -1.37
N GLN A 190 14.33 19.72 -0.27
CA GLN A 190 14.28 20.37 1.04
C GLN A 190 15.10 21.67 1.07
N ALA A 191 16.26 21.70 0.39
CA ALA A 191 17.19 22.81 0.46
C ALA A 191 16.73 24.07 -0.31
N ASN A 192 16.11 23.90 -1.49
CA ASN A 192 15.94 24.98 -2.46
C ASN A 192 14.52 25.15 -3.04
N ASN A 193 13.50 24.45 -2.55
CA ASN A 193 12.18 24.43 -3.17
C ASN A 193 11.16 25.25 -2.38
N SER A 194 10.59 26.30 -3.01
CA SER A 194 9.47 27.05 -2.44
C SER A 194 8.28 26.15 -2.11
N LEU A 195 8.00 25.17 -2.97
CA LEU A 195 6.92 24.19 -2.78
C LEU A 195 7.09 23.40 -1.48
N TYR A 196 8.32 22.99 -1.13
CA TYR A 196 8.58 22.32 0.15
C TYR A 196 8.19 23.21 1.33
N LYS A 197 8.50 24.53 1.28
CA LYS A 197 8.15 25.47 2.33
C LYS A 197 6.65 25.73 2.41
N GLU A 198 5.95 25.73 1.28
CA GLU A 198 4.50 25.89 1.22
C GLU A 198 3.76 24.66 1.72
N LEU A 199 4.23 23.46 1.37
CA LEU A 199 3.60 22.20 1.77
C LEU A 199 3.91 21.79 3.22
N THR A 200 4.95 22.38 3.83
CA THR A 200 5.37 22.01 5.18
C THR A 200 5.25 23.18 6.17
N LYS A 201 4.95 22.89 7.41
CA LYS A 201 4.89 23.87 8.51
C LYS A 201 6.10 23.71 9.42
N PRO A 202 6.71 24.81 9.91
CA PRO A 202 7.78 24.73 10.91
C PRO A 202 7.24 24.20 12.24
N VAL A 203 8.01 23.34 12.88
CA VAL A 203 7.77 22.80 14.23
C VAL A 203 9.11 22.75 14.98
N ALA A 204 9.08 22.42 16.27
CA ALA A 204 10.33 22.25 17.02
C ALA A 204 11.19 21.13 16.40
N GLY A 205 12.43 21.46 16.05
CA GLY A 205 13.43 20.52 15.50
C GLY A 205 13.23 20.16 14.03
N GLY A 206 12.44 20.94 13.26
CA GLY A 206 12.29 20.71 11.82
C GLY A 206 11.01 21.23 11.19
N ARG A 207 10.50 20.50 10.21
CA ARG A 207 9.26 20.84 9.49
C ARG A 207 8.37 19.62 9.34
N VAL A 208 7.06 19.83 9.30
CA VAL A 208 6.08 18.76 9.13
C VAL A 208 5.20 19.00 7.89
N PHE A 209 5.05 17.96 7.08
CA PHE A 209 4.00 17.85 6.08
C PHE A 209 2.81 17.13 6.72
N THR A 210 1.60 17.64 6.48
CA THR A 210 0.37 17.06 7.03
C THR A 210 -0.65 16.79 5.93
N SER A 211 -1.25 15.61 5.98
CA SER A 211 -2.40 15.24 5.16
C SER A 211 -3.47 14.56 6.03
N ALA A 212 -4.59 14.20 5.41
CA ALA A 212 -5.67 13.53 6.11
C ALA A 212 -5.27 12.18 6.74
N LEU A 213 -4.39 11.43 6.06
CA LEU A 213 -4.03 10.06 6.44
C LEU A 213 -2.56 9.87 6.76
N MET A 214 -1.70 10.86 6.56
CA MET A 214 -0.27 10.73 6.78
C MET A 214 0.36 12.05 7.18
N ASN A 215 1.21 12.01 8.18
CA ASN A 215 2.12 13.09 8.54
C ASN A 215 3.56 12.66 8.28
N ILE A 216 4.41 13.61 7.83
CA ILE A 216 5.84 13.40 7.61
C ILE A 216 6.59 14.51 8.33
N PHE A 217 7.48 14.15 9.23
CA PHE A 217 8.38 15.07 9.92
C PHE A 217 9.77 15.00 9.33
N PHE A 218 10.26 16.11 8.86
CA PHE A 218 11.61 16.35 8.35
C PHE A 218 12.42 17.00 9.45
N ALA A 219 13.21 16.22 10.14
CA ALA A 219 13.99 16.70 11.26
C ALA A 219 15.25 17.46 10.81
N ASP A 220 15.67 18.47 11.57
CA ASP A 220 16.86 19.29 11.27
C ASP A 220 18.17 18.46 11.24
N ASN A 221 18.20 17.30 11.91
CA ASN A 221 19.30 16.35 11.85
C ASN A 221 19.30 15.49 10.56
N GLY A 222 18.39 15.75 9.63
CA GLY A 222 18.27 15.07 8.35
C GLY A 222 17.49 13.75 8.38
N ASN A 223 17.06 13.26 9.54
CA ASN A 223 16.18 12.10 9.61
C ASN A 223 14.78 12.47 9.15
N ILE A 224 14.06 11.48 8.57
CA ILE A 224 12.66 11.65 8.19
C ILE A 224 11.83 10.63 8.98
N TYR A 225 10.71 11.08 9.53
CA TYR A 225 9.75 10.25 10.24
C TYR A 225 8.40 10.37 9.54
N ALA A 226 7.74 9.24 9.29
CA ALA A 226 6.45 9.22 8.61
C ALA A 226 5.52 8.20 9.26
N GLY A 227 4.22 8.53 9.28
CA GLY A 227 3.20 7.62 9.80
C GLY A 227 1.80 8.18 9.64
N SER A 228 0.83 7.27 9.73
CA SER A 228 -0.60 7.63 9.82
C SER A 228 -0.97 7.99 11.26
N VAL A 229 -0.20 8.91 11.84
CA VAL A 229 -0.26 9.30 13.26
C VAL A 229 -0.29 10.80 13.42
N THR A 230 -0.71 11.26 14.58
CA THR A 230 -0.70 12.70 14.93
C THR A 230 0.73 13.27 14.89
N VAL A 231 0.85 14.58 14.63
CA VAL A 231 2.14 15.29 14.67
C VAL A 231 2.81 15.12 16.05
N ALA A 232 2.05 15.19 17.12
CA ALA A 232 2.58 14.99 18.46
C ALA A 232 3.28 13.63 18.63
N ARG A 233 2.68 12.56 18.07
CA ARG A 233 3.28 11.22 18.09
C ARG A 233 4.57 11.16 17.28
N LEU A 234 4.63 11.81 16.09
CA LEU A 234 5.85 11.87 15.30
C LEU A 234 6.99 12.55 16.06
N LEU A 235 6.72 13.70 16.69
CA LEU A 235 7.71 14.43 17.45
C LEU A 235 8.17 13.67 18.70
N ASP A 236 7.25 12.97 19.40
CA ASP A 236 7.61 12.10 20.54
C ASP A 236 8.58 10.97 20.14
N VAL A 237 8.35 10.35 18.96
CA VAL A 237 9.24 9.29 18.44
C VAL A 237 10.58 9.87 17.98
N ALA A 238 10.58 11.06 17.39
CA ALA A 238 11.81 11.70 16.89
C ALA A 238 12.72 12.22 18.01
N ALA A 239 12.15 12.47 19.19
CA ALA A 239 12.90 12.94 20.37
C ALA A 239 13.61 11.81 21.15
N LYS A 240 13.30 10.55 20.83
CA LYS A 240 13.93 9.35 21.42
C LYS A 240 15.10 8.85 20.57
#